data_fd55524e035ddd4197a89000c494a7bf
#
_entry.id   fd55524e035ddd4197a89000c494a7bf
#
_cell.length_a   1.000
_cell.length_b   1.000
_cell.length_c   1.000
_cell.angle_alpha   90.00
_cell.angle_beta   90.00
_cell.angle_gamma   90.00
#
_symmetry.space_group_name_H-M   'P 1'
#
loop_
_entity.id
_entity.type
_entity.pdbx_description
1 polymer ?
#
loop_
_entity_poly.entity_id
_entity_poly.type
_entity_poly.pdbx_seq_one_letter_code
_entity_poly.pdbx_strand_id
1 'polypeptide(L)'
;MSNSNDHHGDGPRSGTVPVHVVAGALFDSSGRVLIAQRPAGKHMAGGWEFPGGKLEPGEDRFEGLRRELREELGIRMLKATPLISYEHRYTERTVLLDLWVVDAYDGEPQPLDAPALRWVALEDLDNVGLLEADRPMIGALRARL
;
A
#
# COMPACT_ATOMS: atom_id res chain seq x y z
N MET A 1 -17.84 -8.29 -18.62
CA MET A 1 -17.57 -7.97 -19.11
C MET A 1 -17.18 -7.86 -19.11
N SER A 2 -17.11 -8.37 -18.74
CA SER A 2 -16.74 -8.22 -19.03
C SER A 2 -16.26 -8.45 -18.95
N ASN A 3 -16.28 -9.03 -18.86
CA ASN A 3 -15.88 -9.19 -19.21
C ASN A 3 -15.52 -9.57 -19.19
N SER A 4 -15.51 -10.03 -19.16
CA SER A 4 -15.21 -10.31 -19.52
C SER A 4 -14.77 -10.77 -19.55
N ASN A 5 -14.78 -11.39 -19.57
CA ASN A 5 -14.40 -11.63 -19.98
C ASN A 5 -14.01 -12.10 -19.94
N ASP A 6 -13.99 -12.67 -20.02
CA ASP A 6 -13.67 -12.91 -20.38
C ASP A 6 -13.28 -13.39 -20.34
N HIS A 7 -13.21 -14.09 -20.44
CA HIS A 7 -12.89 -14.26 -20.80
C HIS A 7 -12.52 -14.80 -20.77
N HIS A 8 -12.40 -15.49 -20.92
CA HIS A 8 -12.00 -15.83 -21.20
C HIS A 8 -11.51 -16.60 -21.05
N GLY A 9 -11.18 -17.03 -21.12
CA GLY A 9 -10.77 -17.51 -21.04
C GLY A 9 -10.07 -18.25 -20.72
N ASP A 10 -9.85 -18.81 -20.59
CA ASP A 10 -9.24 -19.16 -20.23
C ASP A 10 -8.82 -19.40 -19.52
N GLY A 11 -8.65 -19.49 -19.05
CA GLY A 11 -8.42 -19.28 -18.27
C GLY A 11 -7.84 -19.24 -17.69
N PRO A 12 -7.66 -19.63 -17.37
CA PRO A 12 -7.36 -19.19 -16.70
C PRO A 12 -6.66 -18.66 -16.87
N ARG A 13 -6.48 -18.48 -17.02
CA ARG A 13 -6.05 -17.80 -17.08
C ARG A 13 -5.83 -16.99 -16.76
N SER A 14 -5.64 -17.33 -16.44
CA SER A 14 -5.76 -16.49 -16.19
C SER A 14 -5.51 -15.41 -16.44
N GLY A 15 -5.31 -15.37 -17.21
CA GLY A 15 -4.98 -14.03 -17.51
C GLY A 15 -5.70 -13.08 -16.66
N THR A 16 -5.25 -12.88 -15.72
CA THR A 16 -6.01 -12.28 -14.68
C THR A 16 -5.63 -10.84 -14.54
N VAL A 17 -6.62 -10.02 -14.28
CA VAL A 17 -6.43 -8.63 -13.91
C VAL A 17 -5.71 -8.62 -12.56
N PRO A 18 -4.59 -7.93 -12.41
CA PRO A 18 -3.92 -7.84 -11.12
C PRO A 18 -4.82 -7.24 -10.05
N VAL A 19 -4.67 -7.72 -8.83
CA VAL A 19 -5.32 -7.09 -7.68
C VAL A 19 -4.66 -5.72 -7.49
N HIS A 20 -5.45 -4.67 -7.41
CA HIS A 20 -4.92 -3.31 -7.24
C HIS A 20 -4.86 -2.95 -5.76
N VAL A 21 -3.66 -2.70 -5.27
CA VAL A 21 -3.42 -2.33 -3.87
C VAL A 21 -2.89 -0.91 -3.83
N VAL A 22 -3.58 -0.04 -3.09
CA VAL A 22 -3.13 1.33 -2.88
C VAL A 22 -2.45 1.42 -1.52
N ALA A 23 -1.39 2.22 -1.44
CA ALA A 23 -0.66 2.43 -0.20
C ALA A 23 -0.29 3.89 -0.07
N GLY A 24 -0.11 4.34 1.18
CA GLY A 24 0.20 5.73 1.47
C GLY A 24 1.49 5.90 2.23
N ALA A 25 2.29 6.87 1.81
CA ALA A 25 3.48 7.29 2.53
C ALA A 25 3.12 8.55 3.32
N LEU A 26 2.99 8.39 4.64
CA LEU A 26 2.74 9.49 5.56
C LEU A 26 4.06 9.90 6.19
N PHE A 27 4.28 11.19 6.34
CA PHE A 27 5.52 11.71 6.93
C PHE A 27 5.21 12.48 8.22
N ASP A 28 6.09 12.36 9.21
CA ASP A 28 5.99 13.19 10.40
C ASP A 28 6.81 14.47 10.19
N SER A 29 6.84 15.33 11.20
CA SER A 29 7.53 16.61 11.11
C SER A 29 9.04 16.48 10.96
N SER A 30 9.60 15.32 11.27
CA SER A 30 11.02 15.02 11.11
C SER A 30 11.35 14.37 9.75
N GLY A 31 10.35 14.17 8.91
CA GLY A 31 10.56 13.52 7.62
C GLY A 31 10.62 12.01 7.67
N ARG A 32 10.25 11.41 8.80
CA ARG A 32 10.17 9.94 8.90
C ARG A 32 8.85 9.47 8.31
N VAL A 33 8.89 8.29 7.70
CA VAL A 33 7.71 7.71 7.05
C VAL A 33 7.11 6.62 7.93
N LEU A 34 5.78 6.49 7.87
CA LEU A 34 5.04 5.53 8.68
C LEU A 34 4.99 4.17 7.99
N ILE A 35 5.33 3.11 8.74
CA ILE A 35 5.14 1.74 8.29
C ILE A 35 4.30 0.98 9.31
N ALA A 36 3.60 -0.06 8.84
CA ALA A 36 2.70 -0.86 9.64
C ALA A 36 3.12 -2.31 9.57
N GLN A 37 2.97 -3.05 10.67
CA GLN A 37 3.34 -4.45 10.73
C GLN A 37 2.15 -5.30 10.29
N ARG A 38 2.44 -6.33 9.49
CA ARG A 38 1.38 -7.26 9.08
C ARG A 38 0.99 -8.14 10.27
N PRO A 39 -0.33 -8.29 10.51
CA PRO A 39 -0.79 -9.04 11.68
C PRO A 39 -0.56 -10.54 11.55
N ALA A 40 -0.56 -11.23 12.69
CA ALA A 40 -0.48 -12.68 12.74
C ALA A 40 -1.65 -13.28 11.97
N GLY A 41 -1.41 -14.43 11.34
CA GLY A 41 -2.44 -15.11 10.56
C GLY A 41 -2.54 -14.64 9.13
N LYS A 42 -1.88 -13.56 8.78
CA LYS A 42 -1.84 -13.09 7.39
C LYS A 42 -0.58 -13.58 6.70
N HIS A 43 -0.63 -13.63 5.36
CA HIS A 43 0.54 -13.94 4.56
C HIS A 43 1.66 -12.95 4.90
N MET A 44 2.87 -13.45 5.13
CA MET A 44 4.04 -12.63 5.49
C MET A 44 3.87 -11.90 6.82
N ALA A 45 3.21 -12.54 7.79
CA ALA A 45 3.00 -11.96 9.12
C ALA A 45 4.32 -11.51 9.73
N GLY A 46 4.30 -10.37 10.42
CA GLY A 46 5.47 -9.81 11.09
C GLY A 46 6.32 -8.91 10.21
N GLY A 47 6.15 -8.96 8.89
CA GLY A 47 6.84 -8.04 7.99
C GLY A 47 6.24 -6.64 8.07
N TRP A 48 6.99 -5.66 7.59
CA TRP A 48 6.55 -4.26 7.61
C TRP A 48 6.18 -3.81 6.21
N GLU A 49 5.21 -2.90 6.11
CA GLU A 49 4.72 -2.42 4.82
C GLU A 49 4.17 -1.00 4.97
N PHE A 50 4.00 -0.30 3.86
CA PHE A 50 3.30 0.97 3.89
C PHE A 50 1.81 0.71 4.07
N PRO A 51 1.11 1.52 4.87
CA PRO A 51 -0.32 1.29 5.12
C PRO A 51 -1.17 1.47 3.87
N GLY A 52 -2.20 0.66 3.74
CA GLY A 52 -3.10 0.68 2.59
C GLY A 52 -3.85 -0.63 2.47
N GLY A 53 -4.37 -0.89 1.30
CA GLY A 53 -5.10 -2.13 1.07
C GLY A 53 -5.66 -2.22 -0.34
N LYS A 54 -6.50 -3.22 -0.56
CA LYS A 54 -7.06 -3.50 -1.87
C LYS A 54 -8.16 -2.51 -2.22
N LEU A 55 -8.15 -2.05 -3.48
CA LEU A 55 -9.28 -1.30 -4.01
C LEU A 55 -10.47 -2.23 -4.19
N GLU A 56 -11.66 -1.71 -3.96
CA GLU A 56 -12.89 -2.42 -4.27
C GLU A 56 -13.23 -2.20 -5.74
N PRO A 57 -13.99 -3.11 -6.35
CA PRO A 57 -14.36 -2.96 -7.76
C PRO A 57 -15.01 -1.61 -8.02
N GLY A 58 -14.48 -0.89 -9.02
CA GLY A 58 -15.01 0.41 -9.40
C GLY A 58 -14.66 1.56 -8.49
N GLU A 59 -13.87 1.30 -7.46
CA GLU A 59 -13.49 2.34 -6.50
C GLU A 59 -12.40 3.23 -7.08
N ASP A 60 -12.55 4.55 -6.92
CA ASP A 60 -11.53 5.51 -7.30
C ASP A 60 -10.29 5.33 -6.42
N ARG A 61 -9.10 5.47 -7.01
CA ARG A 61 -7.84 5.22 -6.31
C ARG A 61 -7.65 6.13 -5.09
N PHE A 62 -7.93 7.42 -5.24
CA PHE A 62 -7.81 8.37 -4.13
C PHE A 62 -8.80 8.02 -3.02
N GLU A 63 -10.05 7.77 -3.37
CA GLU A 63 -11.08 7.46 -2.37
C GLU A 63 -10.82 6.12 -1.71
N GLY A 64 -10.29 5.16 -2.46
CA GLY A 64 -9.93 3.86 -1.88
C GLY A 64 -8.82 3.97 -0.86
N LEU A 65 -7.77 4.76 -1.17
CA LEU A 65 -6.70 4.99 -0.22
C LEU A 65 -7.23 5.72 1.01
N ARG A 66 -8.08 6.73 0.80
CA ARG A 66 -8.68 7.48 1.89
C ARG A 66 -9.45 6.57 2.84
N ARG A 67 -10.25 5.66 2.27
CA ARG A 67 -11.01 4.67 3.03
C ARG A 67 -10.09 3.74 3.80
N GLU A 68 -9.05 3.20 3.14
CA GLU A 68 -8.12 2.28 3.78
C GLU A 68 -7.41 2.95 4.97
N LEU A 69 -6.93 4.17 4.80
CA LEU A 69 -6.22 4.85 5.87
C LEU A 69 -7.14 5.20 7.03
N ARG A 70 -8.42 5.48 6.76
CA ARG A 70 -9.40 5.67 7.83
C ARG A 70 -9.61 4.37 8.60
N GLU A 71 -9.75 3.26 7.90
CA GLU A 71 -10.00 1.96 8.54
C GLU A 71 -8.79 1.47 9.32
N GLU A 72 -7.59 1.63 8.78
CA GLU A 72 -6.39 1.08 9.39
C GLU A 72 -5.76 1.99 10.43
N LEU A 73 -5.82 3.29 10.23
CA LEU A 73 -5.09 4.25 11.04
C LEU A 73 -5.99 5.25 11.76
N GLY A 74 -7.27 5.32 11.40
CA GLY A 74 -8.18 6.28 12.00
C GLY A 74 -7.92 7.72 11.60
N ILE A 75 -7.23 7.94 10.49
CA ILE A 75 -6.95 9.30 10.02
C ILE A 75 -7.84 9.67 8.84
N ARG A 76 -7.92 10.96 8.58
CA ARG A 76 -8.66 11.50 7.44
C ARG A 76 -7.67 12.09 6.45
N MET A 77 -7.46 11.41 5.33
CA MET A 77 -6.57 11.88 4.28
C MET A 77 -7.21 13.06 3.55
N LEU A 78 -6.49 14.16 3.44
CA LEU A 78 -6.99 15.39 2.80
C LEU A 78 -6.40 15.58 1.41
N LYS A 79 -5.09 15.38 1.25
CA LYS A 79 -4.39 15.55 -0.02
C LYS A 79 -3.40 14.43 -0.21
N ALA A 80 -3.33 13.91 -1.43
CA ALA A 80 -2.37 12.87 -1.76
C ALA A 80 -2.04 12.93 -3.24
N THR A 81 -0.82 12.53 -3.59
CA THR A 81 -0.30 12.56 -4.95
C THR A 81 0.29 11.20 -5.29
N PRO A 82 -0.09 10.61 -6.44
CA PRO A 82 0.52 9.32 -6.81
C PRO A 82 2.02 9.47 -7.04
N LEU A 83 2.79 8.48 -6.62
CA LEU A 83 4.24 8.51 -6.75
C LEU A 83 4.75 7.43 -7.69
N ILE A 84 4.39 6.16 -7.45
CA ILE A 84 4.89 5.04 -8.25
C ILE A 84 3.86 3.93 -8.26
N SER A 85 3.72 3.26 -9.40
CA SER A 85 2.92 2.04 -9.47
C SER A 85 3.70 1.00 -10.27
N TYR A 86 3.60 -0.26 -9.86
CA TYR A 86 4.29 -1.36 -10.53
C TYR A 86 3.63 -2.67 -10.14
N GLU A 87 3.85 -3.70 -10.94
CA GLU A 87 3.33 -5.03 -10.65
C GLU A 87 4.36 -5.83 -9.85
N HIS A 88 3.86 -6.58 -8.88
CA HIS A 88 4.65 -7.56 -8.16
C HIS A 88 3.99 -8.91 -8.31
N ARG A 89 4.79 -9.91 -8.72
CA ARG A 89 4.26 -11.24 -9.00
C ARG A 89 4.53 -12.15 -7.81
N TYR A 90 3.45 -12.58 -7.17
CA TYR A 90 3.50 -13.67 -6.20
C TYR A 90 3.33 -15.00 -6.95
N THR A 91 3.56 -16.11 -6.27
CA THR A 91 3.43 -17.42 -6.89
C THR A 91 2.07 -17.64 -7.52
N GLU A 92 1.02 -17.20 -6.85
CA GLU A 92 -0.35 -17.49 -7.26
C GLU A 92 -1.09 -16.33 -7.90
N ARG A 93 -0.53 -15.13 -7.86
CA ARG A 93 -1.22 -13.96 -8.42
C ARG A 93 -0.27 -12.80 -8.58
N THR A 94 -0.71 -11.84 -9.38
CA THR A 94 0.00 -10.59 -9.58
C THR A 94 -0.76 -9.48 -8.88
N VAL A 95 -0.03 -8.56 -8.26
CA VAL A 95 -0.59 -7.42 -7.54
C VAL A 95 -0.04 -6.16 -8.17
N LEU A 96 -0.92 -5.20 -8.47
CA LEU A 96 -0.51 -3.87 -8.89
C LEU A 96 -0.39 -3.02 -7.63
N LEU A 97 0.83 -2.60 -7.31
CA LEU A 97 1.11 -1.77 -6.14
C LEU A 97 1.15 -0.32 -6.56
N ASP A 98 0.46 0.54 -5.83
CA ASP A 98 0.20 1.92 -6.21
C ASP A 98 0.43 2.79 -4.98
N LEU A 99 1.63 3.36 -4.89
CA LEU A 99 2.03 4.17 -3.73
C LEU A 99 1.77 5.64 -3.99
N TRP A 100 1.12 6.27 -3.03
CA TRP A 100 0.83 7.71 -3.04
C TRP A 100 1.54 8.38 -1.89
N VAL A 101 1.96 9.61 -2.08
CA VAL A 101 2.44 10.45 -0.98
C VAL A 101 1.24 11.16 -0.39
N VAL A 102 1.04 11.02 0.92
CA VAL A 102 -0.06 11.69 1.61
C VAL A 102 0.46 13.05 2.05
N ASP A 103 0.01 14.09 1.35
CA ASP A 103 0.51 15.44 1.54
C ASP A 103 -0.12 16.15 2.73
N ALA A 104 -1.35 15.77 3.10
CA ALA A 104 -2.03 16.38 4.25
C ALA A 104 -3.08 15.39 4.78
N TYR A 105 -3.18 15.32 6.10
CA TYR A 105 -4.19 14.51 6.77
C TYR A 105 -4.48 15.06 8.15
N ASP A 106 -5.67 14.72 8.68
CA ASP A 106 -6.08 15.04 10.04
C ASP A 106 -6.08 13.78 10.88
N GLY A 107 -5.77 13.94 12.16
CA GLY A 107 -5.81 12.85 13.13
C GLY A 107 -4.42 12.29 13.39
N GLU A 108 -4.33 11.51 14.45
CA GLU A 108 -3.09 10.85 14.83
C GLU A 108 -3.17 9.37 14.45
N PRO A 109 -2.26 8.84 13.62
CA PRO A 109 -2.31 7.44 13.22
C PRO A 109 -2.32 6.50 14.41
N GLN A 110 -3.24 5.54 14.40
CA GLN A 110 -3.41 4.53 15.44
C GLN A 110 -3.33 3.14 14.81
N PRO A 111 -2.79 2.14 15.51
CA PRO A 111 -2.71 0.78 14.97
C PRO A 111 -4.05 0.07 15.13
N LEU A 112 -5.05 0.45 14.33
CA LEU A 112 -6.39 -0.12 14.43
C LEU A 112 -6.48 -1.51 13.84
N ASP A 113 -5.61 -1.83 12.88
CA ASP A 113 -5.64 -3.10 12.16
C ASP A 113 -4.29 -3.80 12.16
N ALA A 114 -3.23 -3.14 12.58
CA ALA A 114 -1.89 -3.70 12.64
C ALA A 114 -1.47 -3.84 14.09
N PRO A 115 -0.62 -4.85 14.42
CA PRO A 115 -0.12 -4.96 15.80
C PRO A 115 0.81 -3.83 16.20
N ALA A 116 1.44 -3.15 15.23
CA ALA A 116 2.35 -2.06 15.55
C ALA A 116 2.53 -1.12 14.38
N LEU A 117 2.86 0.14 14.68
CA LEU A 117 3.26 1.16 13.72
C LEU A 117 4.65 1.65 14.10
N ARG A 118 5.41 2.11 13.10
CA ARG A 118 6.73 2.72 13.34
C ARG A 118 6.93 3.89 12.40
N TRP A 119 7.55 4.96 12.91
CA TRP A 119 8.05 6.06 12.09
C TRP A 119 9.52 5.79 11.82
N VAL A 120 9.94 5.77 10.55
CA VAL A 120 11.28 5.35 10.15
C VAL A 120 11.87 6.39 9.22
N ALA A 121 13.12 6.76 9.46
CA ALA A 121 13.84 7.64 8.54
C ALA A 121 14.02 6.95 7.19
N LEU A 122 13.96 7.72 6.11
CA LEU A 122 14.08 7.13 4.76
C LEU A 122 15.38 6.35 4.59
N GLU A 123 16.47 6.81 5.21
CA GLU A 123 17.75 6.13 5.10
C GLU A 123 17.79 4.78 5.81
N ASP A 124 16.86 4.53 6.73
CA ASP A 124 16.80 3.29 7.51
C ASP A 124 15.83 2.25 6.94
N LEU A 125 15.09 2.58 5.89
CA LEU A 125 14.07 1.68 5.35
C LEU A 125 14.62 0.35 4.86
N ASP A 126 15.90 0.29 4.47
CA ASP A 126 16.49 -0.96 4.02
C ASP A 126 16.66 -1.98 5.15
N ASN A 127 16.61 -1.52 6.40
CA ASN A 127 17.00 -2.33 7.56
C ASN A 127 15.87 -2.62 8.53
N VAL A 128 14.63 -2.37 8.15
CA VAL A 128 13.49 -2.53 9.07
C VAL A 128 12.65 -3.78 8.81
N GLY A 129 13.03 -4.59 7.82
CA GLY A 129 12.22 -5.78 7.49
C GLY A 129 11.02 -5.46 6.62
N LEU A 130 11.15 -4.48 5.73
CA LEU A 130 10.09 -4.15 4.79
C LEU A 130 9.85 -5.33 3.85
N LEU A 131 8.58 -5.61 3.55
CA LEU A 131 8.23 -6.70 2.63
C LEU A 131 8.88 -6.47 1.28
N GLU A 132 9.29 -7.56 0.64
CA GLU A 132 9.99 -7.50 -0.65
C GLU A 132 9.17 -6.73 -1.68
N ALA A 133 7.86 -6.92 -1.69
CA ALA A 133 6.98 -6.25 -2.66
C ALA A 133 7.03 -4.73 -2.53
N ASP A 134 7.30 -4.21 -1.32
CA ASP A 134 7.32 -2.77 -1.08
C ASP A 134 8.70 -2.14 -1.29
N ARG A 135 9.74 -2.94 -1.46
CA ARG A 135 11.10 -2.40 -1.54
C ARG A 135 11.32 -1.42 -2.71
N PRO A 136 10.72 -1.61 -3.89
CA PRO A 136 10.89 -0.60 -4.95
C PRO A 136 10.37 0.79 -4.56
N MET A 137 9.49 0.88 -3.59
CA MET A 137 8.96 2.16 -3.12
C MET A 137 10.02 3.01 -2.43
N ILE A 138 11.03 2.36 -1.83
CA ILE A 138 12.08 3.05 -1.09
C ILE A 138 12.83 4.03 -2.01
N GLY A 139 13.25 3.55 -3.18
CA GLY A 139 13.96 4.38 -4.13
C GLY A 139 13.13 5.56 -4.61
N ALA A 140 11.85 5.31 -4.88
CA ALA A 140 10.95 6.35 -5.34
C ALA A 140 10.75 7.44 -4.28
N LEU A 141 10.62 7.02 -3.01
CA LEU A 141 10.47 7.99 -1.91
C LEU A 141 11.73 8.83 -1.74
N ARG A 142 12.91 8.21 -1.83
CA ARG A 142 14.17 8.93 -1.69
C ARG A 142 14.40 9.90 -2.86
N ALA A 143 13.97 9.51 -4.06
CA ALA A 143 14.21 10.31 -5.26
C ALA A 143 13.34 11.58 -5.31
N ARG A 144 12.22 11.61 -4.59
CA ARG A 144 11.33 12.76 -4.65
C ARG A 144 11.76 13.92 -3.76
N LEU A 145 12.75 13.72 -2.93
CA LEU A 145 13.23 14.77 -2.01
C LEU A 145 14.10 15.80 -2.73
#